data_d92d4a8eba48124110fb97e26868cd46
#
_entry.id   d92d4a8eba48124110fb97e26868cd46
#
_cell.length_a   1.000
_cell.length_b   1.000
_cell.length_c   1.000
_cell.angle_alpha   90.00
_cell.angle_beta   90.00
_cell.angle_gamma   90.00
#
_symmetry.space_group_name_H-M   'P 1'
#
loop_
_entity.id
_entity.type
_entity.pdbx_description
1 polymer ?
#
loop_
_entity_poly.entity_id
_entity_poly.type
_entity_poly.pdbx_seq_one_letter_code
_entity_poly.pdbx_strand_id
1 'polypeptide(L)'
;MTTDLLSSEDIKKATNWVIFLSIALIVLGILAIISPMVASAFFTAMMGWIALISGILMVIQSFRSHPVKGFWLNLIVGLLYAISGLYILVNLGAALLVLTLAFGILFIVEGIYTIIMGFVQKVGRSMSWLVVLNGVVTLILGIMVLNRWPVSALWLIGLYVGISLLLTGISLLAAALATRKASSDRPLADV
;
A
#
# COMPACT_ATOMS: atom_id res chain seq x y z
N MET A 1 -15.31 -21.00 -26.29
CA MET A 1 -14.30 -21.11 -27.34
C MET A 1 -13.40 -19.87 -27.33
N THR A 2 -12.67 -19.63 -26.22
CA THR A 2 -11.65 -18.56 -26.05
C THR A 2 -10.83 -18.76 -24.76
N THR A 3 -10.61 -20.01 -24.27
CA THR A 3 -9.91 -20.26 -23.00
C THR A 3 -8.51 -20.87 -23.15
N ASP A 4 -7.98 -20.94 -24.39
CA ASP A 4 -6.67 -21.52 -24.71
C ASP A 4 -5.58 -20.51 -25.06
N LEU A 5 -5.65 -19.27 -24.54
CA LEU A 5 -4.74 -18.20 -24.96
C LEU A 5 -3.49 -18.02 -24.08
N LEU A 6 -3.30 -18.84 -23.05
CA LEU A 6 -2.06 -18.81 -22.30
C LEU A 6 -1.31 -20.12 -22.47
N SER A 7 -0.25 -20.11 -23.27
CA SER A 7 0.62 -21.26 -23.40
C SER A 7 1.25 -21.60 -22.04
N SER A 8 1.56 -22.86 -21.79
CA SER A 8 2.22 -23.29 -20.55
C SER A 8 3.56 -22.56 -20.32
N GLU A 9 4.18 -22.06 -21.37
CA GLU A 9 5.37 -21.22 -21.31
C GLU A 9 5.08 -19.81 -20.79
N ASP A 10 3.95 -19.22 -21.17
CA ASP A 10 3.57 -17.88 -20.71
C ASP A 10 3.23 -17.90 -19.22
N ILE A 11 2.58 -18.96 -18.74
CA ILE A 11 2.30 -19.18 -17.31
C ILE A 11 3.62 -19.33 -16.53
N LYS A 12 4.58 -20.08 -17.02
CA LYS A 12 5.90 -20.26 -16.39
C LYS A 12 6.68 -18.95 -16.36
N LYS A 13 6.69 -18.17 -17.43
CA LYS A 13 7.33 -16.85 -17.49
C LYS A 13 6.69 -15.88 -16.49
N ALA A 14 5.36 -15.80 -16.47
CA ALA A 14 4.63 -14.97 -15.52
C ALA A 14 4.93 -15.36 -14.06
N THR A 15 4.92 -16.65 -13.76
CA THR A 15 5.23 -17.15 -12.41
C THR A 15 6.67 -16.82 -11.98
N ASN A 16 7.65 -16.93 -12.87
CA ASN A 16 9.03 -16.58 -12.58
C ASN A 16 9.18 -15.07 -12.31
N TRP A 17 8.47 -14.21 -13.04
CA TRP A 17 8.41 -12.77 -12.79
C TRP A 17 7.82 -12.44 -11.42
N VAL A 18 6.74 -13.13 -11.04
CA VAL A 18 6.13 -12.97 -9.72
C VAL A 18 7.07 -13.41 -8.61
N ILE A 19 7.80 -14.52 -8.78
CA ILE A 19 8.80 -14.98 -7.81
C ILE A 19 9.92 -13.94 -7.66
N PHE A 20 10.45 -13.41 -8.77
CA PHE A 20 11.48 -12.38 -8.72
C PHE A 20 10.99 -11.13 -8.00
N LEU A 21 9.78 -10.65 -8.33
CA LEU A 21 9.15 -9.51 -7.68
C LEU A 21 8.94 -9.76 -6.18
N SER A 22 8.49 -10.95 -5.81
CA SER A 22 8.28 -11.34 -4.41
C SER A 22 9.55 -11.28 -3.59
N ILE A 23 10.65 -11.80 -4.13
CA ILE A 23 11.97 -11.76 -3.49
C ILE A 23 12.45 -10.30 -3.35
N ALA A 24 12.28 -9.50 -4.40
CA ALA A 24 12.63 -8.07 -4.35
C ALA A 24 11.85 -7.32 -3.27
N LEU A 25 10.52 -7.59 -3.14
CA LEU A 25 9.69 -7.00 -2.10
C LEU A 25 10.11 -7.43 -0.69
N ILE A 26 10.48 -8.71 -0.50
CA ILE A 26 10.98 -9.20 0.78
C ILE A 26 12.28 -8.49 1.15
N VAL A 27 13.22 -8.41 0.23
CA VAL A 27 14.52 -7.74 0.47
C VAL A 27 14.31 -6.26 0.78
N LEU A 28 13.49 -5.55 -0.01
CA LEU A 28 13.15 -4.15 0.25
C LEU A 28 12.44 -3.96 1.59
N GLY A 29 11.54 -4.87 1.95
CA GLY A 29 10.85 -4.86 3.25
C GLY A 29 11.83 -4.99 4.41
N ILE A 30 12.79 -5.92 4.32
CA ILE A 30 13.84 -6.11 5.33
C ILE A 30 14.73 -4.86 5.43
N LEU A 31 15.16 -4.29 4.31
CA LEU A 31 15.96 -3.06 4.30
C LEU A 31 15.20 -1.88 4.90
N ALA A 32 13.92 -1.76 4.62
CA ALA A 32 13.07 -0.71 5.21
C ALA A 32 12.90 -0.87 6.73
N ILE A 33 12.84 -2.10 7.25
CA ILE A 33 12.80 -2.38 8.68
C ILE A 33 14.13 -2.08 9.37
N ILE A 34 15.26 -2.37 8.70
CA ILE A 34 16.60 -2.10 9.25
C ILE A 34 16.89 -0.59 9.29
N SER A 35 16.43 0.14 8.28
CA SER A 35 16.65 1.60 8.16
C SER A 35 15.34 2.37 7.99
N PRO A 36 14.46 2.39 9.02
CA PRO A 36 13.12 2.92 8.88
C PRO A 36 13.09 4.43 8.59
N MET A 37 14.09 5.17 9.06
CA MET A 37 14.20 6.62 8.79
C MET A 37 14.46 6.90 7.31
N VAL A 38 15.36 6.14 6.69
CA VAL A 38 15.65 6.26 5.25
C VAL A 38 14.42 5.84 4.42
N ALA A 39 13.79 4.73 4.82
CA ALA A 39 12.57 4.26 4.15
C ALA A 39 11.42 5.27 4.28
N SER A 40 11.25 5.90 5.44
CA SER A 40 10.24 6.96 5.63
C SER A 40 10.49 8.15 4.70
N ALA A 41 11.72 8.64 4.62
CA ALA A 41 12.08 9.75 3.73
C ALA A 41 11.88 9.38 2.25
N PHE A 42 12.32 8.19 1.85
CA PHE A 42 12.16 7.70 0.48
C PHE A 42 10.68 7.56 0.09
N PHE A 43 9.87 6.96 0.95
CA PHE A 43 8.43 6.78 0.70
C PHE A 43 7.71 8.13 0.62
N THR A 44 8.05 9.08 1.50
CA THR A 44 7.49 10.43 1.46
C THR A 44 7.88 11.17 0.18
N ALA A 45 9.13 11.04 -0.27
CA ALA A 45 9.58 11.60 -1.55
C ALA A 45 8.83 10.96 -2.73
N MET A 46 8.65 9.64 -2.74
CA MET A 46 7.83 8.96 -3.76
C MET A 46 6.40 9.50 -3.80
N MET A 47 5.77 9.67 -2.64
CA MET A 47 4.43 10.27 -2.56
C MET A 47 4.39 11.69 -3.13
N GLY A 48 5.42 12.50 -2.85
CA GLY A 48 5.57 13.83 -3.43
C GLY A 48 5.66 13.81 -4.96
N TRP A 49 6.47 12.91 -5.52
CA TRP A 49 6.59 12.74 -6.98
C TRP A 49 5.28 12.25 -7.61
N ILE A 50 4.62 11.26 -7.01
CA ILE A 50 3.33 10.76 -7.51
C ILE A 50 2.28 11.87 -7.49
N ALA A 51 2.20 12.63 -6.41
CA ALA A 51 1.25 13.74 -6.29
C ALA A 51 1.54 14.83 -7.33
N LEU A 52 2.81 15.20 -7.53
CA LEU A 52 3.22 16.21 -8.50
C LEU A 52 2.86 15.79 -9.93
N ILE A 53 3.26 14.58 -10.33
CA ILE A 53 2.99 14.05 -11.67
C ILE A 53 1.48 13.91 -11.88
N SER A 54 0.74 13.35 -10.92
CA SER A 54 -0.72 13.22 -11.00
C SER A 54 -1.40 14.57 -11.13
N GLY A 55 -0.96 15.57 -10.36
CA GLY A 55 -1.47 16.93 -10.43
C GLY A 55 -1.26 17.54 -11.81
N ILE A 56 -0.04 17.45 -12.36
CA ILE A 56 0.28 17.94 -13.71
C ILE A 56 -0.59 17.24 -14.77
N LEU A 57 -0.73 15.91 -14.69
CA LEU A 57 -1.56 15.15 -15.63
C LEU A 57 -3.04 15.55 -15.54
N MET A 58 -3.58 15.78 -14.33
CA MET A 58 -4.95 16.24 -14.13
C MET A 58 -5.17 17.64 -14.70
N VAL A 59 -4.21 18.55 -14.54
CA VAL A 59 -4.27 19.88 -15.16
C VAL A 59 -4.27 19.75 -16.68
N ILE A 60 -3.39 18.93 -17.28
CA ILE A 60 -3.35 18.73 -18.73
C ILE A 60 -4.66 18.12 -19.24
N GLN A 61 -5.21 17.11 -18.53
CA GLN A 61 -6.48 16.48 -18.88
C GLN A 61 -7.65 17.45 -18.80
N SER A 62 -7.61 18.40 -17.87
CA SER A 62 -8.65 19.43 -17.73
C SER A 62 -8.81 20.23 -19.01
N PHE A 63 -7.72 20.56 -19.71
CA PHE A 63 -7.75 21.29 -20.98
C PHE A 63 -8.19 20.43 -22.19
N ARG A 64 -8.15 19.09 -22.06
CA ARG A 64 -8.59 18.17 -23.10
C ARG A 64 -10.05 17.75 -22.99
N SER A 65 -10.64 17.89 -21.81
CA SER A 65 -12.00 17.42 -21.53
C SER A 65 -13.02 18.51 -21.82
N HIS A 66 -13.89 18.32 -22.83
CA HIS A 66 -15.15 19.05 -22.96
C HIS A 66 -16.26 18.15 -22.40
N PRO A 67 -16.99 18.55 -21.41
CA PRO A 67 -17.78 19.76 -21.20
C PRO A 67 -17.60 20.41 -19.82
N VAL A 68 -18.04 21.64 -19.72
CA VAL A 68 -17.80 22.69 -18.74
C VAL A 68 -17.93 22.32 -17.24
N LYS A 69 -18.69 21.28 -16.87
CA LYS A 69 -18.96 20.96 -15.45
C LYS A 69 -17.81 20.21 -14.73
N GLY A 70 -16.97 19.48 -15.46
CA GLY A 70 -15.82 18.74 -14.86
C GLY A 70 -14.49 19.51 -14.92
N PHE A 71 -14.38 20.49 -15.82
CA PHE A 71 -13.16 21.25 -16.04
C PHE A 71 -12.63 21.93 -14.77
N TRP A 72 -13.46 22.73 -14.12
CA TRP A 72 -13.06 23.49 -12.92
C TRP A 72 -12.67 22.60 -11.75
N LEU A 73 -13.40 21.49 -11.54
CA LEU A 73 -13.07 20.53 -10.48
C LEU A 73 -11.73 19.87 -10.74
N ASN A 74 -11.51 19.34 -11.96
CA ASN A 74 -10.24 18.71 -12.31
C ASN A 74 -9.06 19.69 -12.28
N LEU A 75 -9.28 20.94 -12.69
CA LEU A 75 -8.25 21.97 -12.66
C LEU A 75 -7.85 22.31 -11.23
N ILE A 76 -8.82 22.56 -10.35
CA ILE A 76 -8.56 22.92 -8.96
C ILE A 76 -7.90 21.74 -8.22
N VAL A 77 -8.43 20.52 -8.38
CA VAL A 77 -7.87 19.34 -7.75
C VAL A 77 -6.46 19.06 -8.27
N GLY A 78 -6.26 19.15 -9.61
CA GLY A 78 -4.95 18.95 -10.21
C GLY A 78 -3.90 19.97 -9.72
N LEU A 79 -4.30 21.23 -9.59
CA LEU A 79 -3.43 22.28 -9.05
C LEU A 79 -3.10 22.02 -7.58
N LEU A 80 -4.07 21.62 -6.77
CA LEU A 80 -3.85 21.25 -5.36
C LEU A 80 -2.87 20.07 -5.24
N TYR A 81 -3.03 19.04 -6.07
CA TYR A 81 -2.10 17.89 -6.09
C TYR A 81 -0.69 18.33 -6.51
N ALA A 82 -0.54 19.15 -7.54
CA ALA A 82 0.75 19.61 -8.01
C ALA A 82 1.46 20.48 -6.95
N ILE A 83 0.76 21.42 -6.33
CA ILE A 83 1.30 22.28 -5.26
C ILE A 83 1.68 21.43 -4.04
N SER A 84 0.80 20.51 -3.61
CA SER A 84 1.07 19.63 -2.48
C SER A 84 2.26 18.73 -2.75
N GLY A 85 2.36 18.14 -3.95
CA GLY A 85 3.49 17.31 -4.35
C GLY A 85 4.81 18.09 -4.34
N LEU A 86 4.82 19.32 -4.87
CA LEU A 86 5.99 20.19 -4.84
C LEU A 86 6.38 20.56 -3.40
N TYR A 87 5.40 20.90 -2.56
CA TYR A 87 5.63 21.21 -1.15
C TYR A 87 6.25 20.03 -0.39
N ILE A 88 5.75 18.81 -0.62
CA ILE A 88 6.30 17.58 -0.03
C ILE A 88 7.77 17.41 -0.43
N LEU A 89 8.11 17.58 -1.71
CA LEU A 89 9.48 17.41 -2.22
C LEU A 89 10.46 18.44 -1.67
N VAL A 90 10.01 19.67 -1.48
CA VAL A 90 10.86 20.76 -0.94
C VAL A 90 11.00 20.65 0.58
N ASN A 91 9.96 20.14 1.28
CA ASN A 91 9.89 20.12 2.74
C ASN A 91 9.61 18.71 3.28
N LEU A 92 10.47 17.73 2.93
CA LEU A 92 10.30 16.32 3.33
C LEU A 92 10.10 16.11 4.83
N GLY A 93 10.82 16.86 5.67
CA GLY A 93 10.66 16.78 7.12
C GLY A 93 9.28 17.18 7.61
N ALA A 94 8.77 18.32 7.14
CA ALA A 94 7.41 18.77 7.47
C ALA A 94 6.35 17.81 6.93
N ALA A 95 6.54 17.29 5.72
CA ALA A 95 5.64 16.32 5.12
C ALA A 95 5.58 15.01 5.93
N LEU A 96 6.72 14.51 6.41
CA LEU A 96 6.80 13.35 7.30
C LEU A 96 5.99 13.56 8.59
N LEU A 97 6.10 14.73 9.20
CA LEU A 97 5.35 15.07 10.42
C LEU A 97 3.83 15.02 10.17
N VAL A 98 3.38 15.65 9.10
CA VAL A 98 1.95 15.69 8.74
C VAL A 98 1.43 14.31 8.37
N LEU A 99 2.16 13.54 7.56
CA LEU A 99 1.78 12.19 7.20
C LEU A 99 1.66 11.27 8.42
N THR A 100 2.63 11.33 9.33
CA THR A 100 2.60 10.51 10.55
C THR A 100 1.44 10.86 11.45
N LEU A 101 1.12 12.15 11.59
CA LEU A 101 -0.05 12.59 12.34
C LEU A 101 -1.34 12.06 11.70
N ALA A 102 -1.45 12.13 10.36
CA ALA A 102 -2.58 11.58 9.62
C ALA A 102 -2.71 10.06 9.84
N PHE A 103 -1.61 9.30 9.75
CA PHE A 103 -1.61 7.85 10.03
C PHE A 103 -1.99 7.55 11.47
N GLY A 104 -1.51 8.32 12.46
CA GLY A 104 -1.90 8.15 13.86
C GLY A 104 -3.40 8.30 14.07
N ILE A 105 -4.00 9.33 13.46
CA ILE A 105 -5.45 9.54 13.50
C ILE A 105 -6.19 8.41 12.78
N LEU A 106 -5.73 8.02 11.60
CA LEU A 106 -6.32 6.92 10.84
C LEU A 106 -6.30 5.61 11.62
N PHE A 107 -5.20 5.26 12.29
CA PHE A 107 -5.11 4.06 13.11
C PHE A 107 -6.08 4.08 14.30
N ILE A 108 -6.32 5.24 14.90
CA ILE A 108 -7.34 5.36 15.95
C ILE A 108 -8.73 5.10 15.37
N VAL A 109 -9.08 5.74 14.26
CA VAL A 109 -10.39 5.57 13.61
C VAL A 109 -10.58 4.13 13.13
N GLU A 110 -9.57 3.56 12.48
CA GLU A 110 -9.58 2.18 11.99
C GLU A 110 -9.68 1.18 13.15
N GLY A 111 -8.91 1.39 14.23
CA GLY A 111 -8.96 0.55 15.42
C GLY A 111 -10.34 0.52 16.06
N ILE A 112 -10.95 1.70 16.26
CA ILE A 112 -12.32 1.81 16.80
C ILE A 112 -13.31 1.12 15.86
N TYR A 113 -13.24 1.41 14.55
CA TYR A 113 -14.13 0.82 13.55
C TYR A 113 -14.00 -0.72 13.54
N THR A 114 -12.78 -1.24 13.55
CA THR A 114 -12.52 -2.69 13.51
C THR A 114 -13.02 -3.39 14.78
N ILE A 115 -12.89 -2.75 15.95
CA ILE A 115 -13.45 -3.28 17.20
C ILE A 115 -14.98 -3.35 17.10
N ILE A 116 -15.64 -2.28 16.67
CA ILE A 116 -17.10 -2.25 16.50
C ILE A 116 -17.55 -3.34 15.53
N MET A 117 -16.87 -3.47 14.37
CA MET A 117 -17.19 -4.48 13.37
C MET A 117 -16.96 -5.91 13.88
N GLY A 118 -15.95 -6.15 14.71
CA GLY A 118 -15.72 -7.45 15.34
C GLY A 118 -16.87 -7.87 16.26
N PHE A 119 -17.59 -6.94 16.89
CA PHE A 119 -18.77 -7.23 17.71
C PHE A 119 -20.06 -7.33 16.88
N VAL A 120 -20.19 -6.54 15.80
CA VAL A 120 -21.41 -6.50 14.95
C VAL A 120 -21.45 -7.68 13.99
N GLN A 121 -20.33 -8.02 13.36
CA GLN A 121 -20.25 -9.15 12.43
C GLN A 121 -20.14 -10.46 13.22
N LYS A 122 -21.25 -11.19 13.35
CA LYS A 122 -21.31 -12.53 13.96
C LYS A 122 -20.73 -13.61 13.03
N VAL A 123 -19.56 -13.35 12.41
CA VAL A 123 -18.85 -14.31 11.57
C VAL A 123 -18.09 -15.27 12.48
N GLY A 124 -18.72 -16.36 12.92
CA GLY A 124 -18.11 -17.43 13.69
C GLY A 124 -17.32 -16.97 14.94
N ARG A 125 -17.62 -17.53 16.10
CA ARG A 125 -17.06 -17.10 17.41
C ARG A 125 -15.53 -17.00 17.46
N SER A 126 -14.83 -17.80 16.66
CA SER A 126 -13.36 -17.82 16.58
C SER A 126 -12.78 -16.69 15.72
N MET A 127 -13.49 -16.23 14.69
CA MET A 127 -13.01 -15.22 13.76
C MET A 127 -13.26 -13.80 14.25
N SER A 128 -14.38 -13.58 14.98
CA SER A 128 -14.70 -12.27 15.58
C SER A 128 -13.66 -11.82 16.61
N TRP A 129 -13.13 -12.74 17.40
CA TRP A 129 -12.07 -12.45 18.39
C TRP A 129 -10.79 -11.92 17.76
N LEU A 130 -10.36 -12.51 16.65
CA LEU A 130 -9.15 -12.05 15.93
C LEU A 130 -9.34 -10.65 15.35
N VAL A 131 -10.53 -10.33 14.85
CA VAL A 131 -10.86 -8.99 14.36
C VAL A 131 -10.82 -7.96 15.49
N VAL A 132 -11.42 -8.27 16.64
CA VAL A 132 -11.37 -7.39 17.81
C VAL A 132 -9.94 -7.19 18.30
N LEU A 133 -9.15 -8.26 18.38
CA LEU A 133 -7.74 -8.18 18.77
C LEU A 133 -6.94 -7.28 17.83
N ASN A 134 -7.13 -7.45 16.52
CA ASN A 134 -6.50 -6.58 15.53
C ASN A 134 -6.89 -5.11 15.73
N GLY A 135 -8.18 -4.82 15.92
CA GLY A 135 -8.65 -3.46 16.19
C GLY A 135 -8.06 -2.84 17.45
N VAL A 136 -7.92 -3.63 18.54
CA VAL A 136 -7.29 -3.17 19.79
C VAL A 136 -5.81 -2.86 19.56
N VAL A 137 -5.08 -3.71 18.85
CA VAL A 137 -3.67 -3.49 18.52
C VAL A 137 -3.51 -2.23 17.67
N THR A 138 -4.34 -2.06 16.64
CA THR A 138 -4.31 -0.87 15.76
C THR A 138 -4.61 0.41 16.54
N LEU A 139 -5.59 0.38 17.45
CA LEU A 139 -5.94 1.51 18.31
C LEU A 139 -4.78 1.90 19.23
N ILE A 140 -4.15 0.93 19.90
CA ILE A 140 -2.99 1.15 20.76
C ILE A 140 -1.84 1.77 19.96
N LEU A 141 -1.56 1.25 18.77
CA LEU A 141 -0.54 1.79 17.87
C LEU A 141 -0.84 3.25 17.52
N GLY A 142 -2.08 3.58 17.16
CA GLY A 142 -2.49 4.96 16.87
C GLY A 142 -2.24 5.91 18.04
N ILE A 143 -2.62 5.52 19.24
CA ILE A 143 -2.39 6.30 20.48
C ILE A 143 -0.90 6.46 20.76
N MET A 144 -0.10 5.40 20.62
CA MET A 144 1.35 5.46 20.81
C MET A 144 2.03 6.40 19.83
N VAL A 145 1.59 6.40 18.57
CA VAL A 145 2.11 7.29 17.51
C VAL A 145 1.85 8.74 17.87
N LEU A 146 0.64 9.09 18.27
CA LEU A 146 0.29 10.47 18.64
C LEU A 146 0.97 10.93 19.92
N ASN A 147 1.11 10.04 20.90
CA ASN A 147 1.75 10.37 22.18
C ASN A 147 3.26 10.65 22.04
N ARG A 148 3.92 10.02 21.04
CA ARG A 148 5.35 10.20 20.77
C ARG A 148 5.64 11.12 19.56
N TRP A 149 4.62 11.77 19.03
CA TRP A 149 4.81 12.75 17.98
C TRP A 149 5.59 13.98 18.51
N PRO A 150 6.55 14.55 17.79
CA PRO A 150 6.96 14.32 16.39
C PRO A 150 8.01 13.21 16.20
N VAL A 151 8.57 12.62 17.24
CA VAL A 151 9.67 11.63 17.16
C VAL A 151 9.23 10.36 16.39
N SER A 152 7.97 9.96 16.55
CA SER A 152 7.40 8.81 15.84
C SER A 152 7.42 8.98 14.31
N ALA A 153 7.41 10.22 13.80
CA ALA A 153 7.43 10.51 12.37
C ALA A 153 8.71 9.99 11.67
N LEU A 154 9.82 9.93 12.40
CA LEU A 154 11.09 9.55 11.79
C LEU A 154 11.16 8.08 11.36
N TRP A 155 10.40 7.21 12.00
CA TRP A 155 10.52 5.77 11.78
C TRP A 155 9.21 5.05 11.45
N LEU A 156 8.05 5.62 11.81
CA LEU A 156 6.77 4.94 11.71
C LEU A 156 6.43 4.53 10.27
N ILE A 157 6.49 5.48 9.34
CA ILE A 157 6.12 5.25 7.93
C ILE A 157 7.03 4.19 7.32
N GLY A 158 8.34 4.28 7.57
CA GLY A 158 9.30 3.30 7.05
C GLY A 158 9.10 1.91 7.61
N LEU A 159 8.83 1.80 8.92
CA LEU A 159 8.54 0.52 9.55
C LEU A 159 7.24 -0.08 9.02
N TYR A 160 6.17 0.71 8.92
CA TYR A 160 4.88 0.28 8.38
C TYR A 160 5.01 -0.21 6.92
N VAL A 161 5.67 0.56 6.08
CA VAL A 161 5.93 0.19 4.68
C VAL A 161 6.81 -1.06 4.61
N GLY A 162 7.85 -1.16 5.44
CA GLY A 162 8.73 -2.31 5.49
C GLY A 162 8.00 -3.61 5.83
N ILE A 163 7.16 -3.58 6.87
CA ILE A 163 6.33 -4.74 7.27
C ILE A 163 5.33 -5.07 6.14
N SER A 164 4.68 -4.09 5.56
CA SER A 164 3.72 -4.30 4.46
C SER A 164 4.37 -4.92 3.23
N LEU A 165 5.54 -4.44 2.82
CA LEU A 165 6.30 -5.01 1.70
C LEU A 165 6.73 -6.45 1.98
N LEU A 166 7.20 -6.73 3.20
CA LEU A 166 7.63 -8.06 3.61
C LEU A 166 6.45 -9.04 3.57
N LEU A 167 5.32 -8.70 4.19
CA LEU A 167 4.13 -9.56 4.19
C LEU A 167 3.57 -9.77 2.78
N THR A 168 3.53 -8.72 1.96
CA THR A 168 3.09 -8.81 0.57
C THR A 168 4.02 -9.70 -0.24
N GLY A 169 5.34 -9.54 -0.08
CA GLY A 169 6.34 -10.37 -0.74
C GLY A 169 6.21 -11.84 -0.36
N ILE A 170 6.04 -12.16 0.93
CA ILE A 170 5.82 -13.54 1.40
C ILE A 170 4.53 -14.11 0.82
N SER A 171 3.43 -13.36 0.83
CA SER A 171 2.14 -13.80 0.30
C SER A 171 2.20 -14.08 -1.21
N LEU A 172 2.84 -13.19 -1.98
CA LEU A 172 3.04 -13.38 -3.42
C LEU A 172 3.94 -14.58 -3.71
N LEU A 173 5.00 -14.77 -2.94
CA LEU A 173 5.90 -15.91 -3.09
C LEU A 173 5.16 -17.23 -2.84
N ALA A 174 4.38 -17.29 -1.76
CA ALA A 174 3.58 -18.47 -1.44
C ALA A 174 2.58 -18.78 -2.55
N ALA A 175 1.88 -17.77 -3.08
CA ALA A 175 0.94 -17.93 -4.19
C ALA A 175 1.64 -18.43 -5.47
N ALA A 176 2.79 -17.84 -5.82
CA ALA A 176 3.56 -18.22 -7.00
C ALA A 176 4.09 -19.66 -6.92
N LEU A 177 4.56 -20.09 -5.73
CA LEU A 177 5.02 -21.46 -5.51
C LEU A 177 3.87 -22.47 -5.56
N ALA A 178 2.69 -22.12 -5.02
CA ALA A 178 1.49 -22.95 -5.10
C ALA A 178 1.04 -23.14 -6.56
N THR A 179 1.02 -22.06 -7.36
CA THR A 179 0.70 -22.13 -8.79
C THR A 179 1.69 -22.99 -9.55
N ARG A 180 3.00 -22.86 -9.27
CA ARG A 180 4.05 -23.66 -9.90
C ARG A 180 3.88 -25.14 -9.60
N LYS A 181 3.55 -25.50 -8.35
CA LYS A 181 3.29 -26.87 -7.95
C LYS A 181 2.06 -27.45 -8.66
N ALA A 182 0.95 -26.70 -8.68
CA ALA A 182 -0.26 -27.12 -9.36
C ALA A 182 -0.07 -27.32 -10.87
N SER A 183 0.80 -26.55 -11.51
CA SER A 183 1.16 -26.71 -12.94
C SER A 183 2.08 -27.93 -13.18
N SER A 184 2.87 -28.34 -12.17
CA SER A 184 3.75 -29.51 -12.25
C SER A 184 2.99 -30.81 -12.00
N ASP A 185 1.94 -30.76 -11.18
CA ASP A 185 1.13 -31.92 -10.77
C ASP A 185 -0.02 -32.23 -11.75
N ARG A 186 -0.20 -31.45 -12.83
CA ARG A 186 -1.09 -31.83 -13.94
C ARG A 186 -0.34 -32.75 -14.87
N PRO A 187 -0.61 -34.09 -14.84
CA PRO A 187 -0.10 -35.00 -15.87
C PRO A 187 -0.65 -34.54 -17.23
N LEU A 188 0.17 -34.69 -18.26
CA LEU A 188 -0.27 -34.62 -19.65
C LEU A 188 -1.27 -35.79 -19.90
N ALA A 189 -2.44 -35.69 -19.31
CA ALA A 189 -3.56 -36.52 -19.67
C ALA A 189 -4.28 -35.83 -20.82
N ASP A 190 -4.36 -36.52 -21.92
CA ASP A 190 -5.13 -36.26 -23.12
C ASP A 190 -4.45 -35.43 -24.24
N VAL A 191 -3.57 -36.14 -24.93
CA VAL A 191 -3.45 -36.05 -26.39
C VAL A 191 -4.03 -37.33 -26.98
#